data_2d336fbcc2f1c3188643c6cecf3fd299
#
_entry.id   2d336fbcc2f1c3188643c6cecf3fd299
#
_cell.length_a   1.000
_cell.length_b   1.000
_cell.length_c   1.000
_cell.angle_alpha   90.00
_cell.angle_beta   90.00
_cell.angle_gamma   90.00
#
_symmetry.space_group_name_H-M   'P 1'
#
loop_
_entity.id
_entity.type
_entity.pdbx_description
1 polymer ?
#
loop_
_entity_poly.entity_id
_entity_poly.type
_entity_poly.pdbx_seq_one_letter_code
_entity_poly.pdbx_strand_id
1 'polypeptide(L)'
;NVTITAEHVFLRHILGNTDEAERARAAAYILAKQRADGTWANWFEGPAELSTTVEAYVALKMAGIATDRPEMANALAFILSKGGVEKARVFTKIWLAMMGEWDWRGLPALPPEIVLLPSWFPVSLYSFACWARQTIAALAIVMDRKPVVPLPAGARIDELFANGRENADLQVPAPRR
;
A
#
# COMPACT_ATOMS: atom_id res chain seq x y z
N ASN A 1 14.58 4.21 0.13
CA ASN A 1 13.46 3.97 -0.77
C ASN A 1 12.17 4.48 -0.14
N VAL A 2 11.38 5.27 -0.86
CA VAL A 2 10.16 5.91 -0.34
C VAL A 2 9.11 4.87 0.07
N THR A 3 8.88 3.85 -0.76
CA THR A 3 7.97 2.73 -0.46
C THR A 3 8.27 2.10 0.90
N ILE A 4 9.52 1.71 1.14
CA ILE A 4 9.93 1.08 2.40
C ILE A 4 9.71 2.03 3.59
N THR A 5 9.97 3.33 3.42
CA THR A 5 9.73 4.32 4.47
C THR A 5 8.23 4.49 4.75
N ALA A 6 7.39 4.53 3.72
CA ALA A 6 5.94 4.61 3.88
C ALA A 6 5.37 3.34 4.55
N GLU A 7 5.78 2.16 4.06
CA GLU A 7 5.36 0.87 4.64
C GLU A 7 5.83 0.70 6.10
N HIS A 8 6.98 1.27 6.45
CA HIS A 8 7.44 1.30 7.83
C HIS A 8 6.48 2.12 8.73
N VAL A 9 6.01 3.29 8.25
CA VAL A 9 5.00 4.09 8.96
C VAL A 9 3.70 3.28 9.15
N PHE A 10 3.26 2.56 8.11
CA PHE A 10 2.08 1.69 8.19
C PHE A 10 2.25 0.57 9.21
N LEU A 11 3.38 -0.12 9.16
CA LEU A 11 3.69 -1.20 10.10
C LEU A 11 3.68 -0.72 11.56
N ARG A 12 4.30 0.43 11.84
CA ARG A 12 4.32 1.02 13.18
C ARG A 12 2.92 1.36 13.68
N HIS A 13 2.06 1.86 12.79
CA HIS A 13 0.67 2.11 13.12
C HIS A 13 -0.09 0.81 13.45
N ILE A 14 0.02 -0.21 12.60
CA ILE A 14 -0.66 -1.50 12.77
C ILE A 14 -0.22 -2.20 14.07
N LEU A 15 1.04 -2.08 14.43
CA LEU A 15 1.58 -2.64 15.67
C LEU A 15 1.25 -1.80 16.92
N GLY A 16 0.55 -0.66 16.78
CA GLY A 16 0.25 0.23 17.89
C GLY A 16 1.49 0.88 18.54
N ASN A 17 2.61 0.89 17.82
CA ASN A 17 3.90 1.39 18.31
C ASN A 17 4.33 2.62 17.48
N THR A 18 3.51 3.68 17.52
CA THR A 18 3.77 4.93 16.81
C THR A 18 4.63 5.86 17.65
N ASP A 19 5.79 6.24 17.12
CA ASP A 19 6.64 7.33 17.62
C ASP A 19 6.43 8.55 16.71
N GLU A 20 6.01 9.66 17.28
CA GLU A 20 5.72 10.88 16.54
C GLU A 20 6.98 11.50 15.92
N ALA A 21 8.10 11.46 16.62
CA ALA A 21 9.39 11.95 16.09
C ALA A 21 9.87 11.09 14.92
N GLU A 22 9.71 9.78 15.00
CA GLU A 22 10.04 8.86 13.90
C GLU A 22 9.15 9.11 12.69
N ARG A 23 7.85 9.27 12.90
CA ARG A 23 6.88 9.59 11.85
C ARG A 23 7.18 10.94 11.18
N ALA A 24 7.54 11.95 11.95
CA ALA A 24 7.95 13.25 11.40
C ALA A 24 9.22 13.15 10.54
N ARG A 25 10.23 12.37 10.98
CA ARG A 25 11.44 12.11 10.19
C ARG A 25 11.13 11.35 8.89
N ALA A 26 10.24 10.37 8.96
CA ALA A 26 9.78 9.63 7.77
C ALA A 26 9.08 10.58 6.78
N ALA A 27 8.18 11.44 7.26
CA ALA A 27 7.49 12.41 6.42
C ALA A 27 8.48 13.40 5.78
N ALA A 28 9.44 13.93 6.53
CA ALA A 28 10.47 14.82 5.99
C ALA A 28 11.30 14.13 4.90
N TYR A 29 11.68 12.86 5.10
CA TYR A 29 12.38 12.08 4.08
C TYR A 29 11.53 11.86 2.82
N ILE A 30 10.25 11.51 2.98
CA ILE A 30 9.33 11.30 1.85
C ILE A 30 9.19 12.59 1.04
N LEU A 31 8.94 13.73 1.69
CA LEU A 31 8.84 15.04 1.03
C LEU A 31 10.14 15.41 0.30
N ALA A 32 11.30 15.19 0.91
CA ALA A 32 12.60 15.47 0.29
C ALA A 32 12.90 14.61 -0.95
N LYS A 33 12.17 13.50 -1.15
CA LYS A 33 12.28 12.62 -2.31
C LYS A 33 11.19 12.81 -3.35
N GLN A 34 10.30 13.78 -3.13
CA GLN A 34 9.27 14.11 -4.10
C GLN A 34 9.89 14.70 -5.37
N ARG A 35 9.38 14.28 -6.50
CA ARG A 35 9.78 14.76 -7.82
C ARG A 35 9.15 16.14 -8.10
N ALA A 36 9.69 16.85 -9.06
CA ALA A 36 9.16 18.15 -9.47
C ALA A 36 7.70 18.10 -9.97
N ASP A 37 7.26 16.91 -10.46
CA ASP A 37 5.90 16.66 -10.91
C ASP A 37 4.95 16.25 -9.76
N GLY A 38 5.40 16.32 -8.51
CA GLY A 38 4.60 15.97 -7.33
C GLY A 38 4.46 14.47 -7.07
N THR A 39 5.19 13.62 -7.79
CA THR A 39 5.11 12.16 -7.67
C THR A 39 6.33 11.55 -6.99
N TRP A 40 6.30 10.24 -6.77
CA TRP A 40 7.47 9.46 -6.32
C TRP A 40 7.75 8.30 -7.28
N ALA A 41 9.03 7.95 -7.38
CA ALA A 41 9.51 6.80 -8.14
C ALA A 41 9.86 5.65 -7.20
N ASN A 42 9.76 4.43 -7.70
CA ASN A 42 10.12 3.22 -6.95
C ASN A 42 11.63 3.04 -6.81
N TRP A 43 12.44 3.65 -7.69
CA TRP A 43 13.90 3.65 -7.63
C TRP A 43 14.47 5.01 -8.03
N PHE A 44 15.77 5.19 -7.78
CA PHE A 44 16.47 6.43 -8.09
C PHE A 44 16.36 6.78 -9.58
N GLU A 45 15.98 8.03 -9.87
CA GLU A 45 15.71 8.53 -11.24
C GLU A 45 14.67 7.73 -12.04
N GLY A 46 13.89 6.87 -11.39
CA GLY A 46 12.81 6.12 -12.03
C GLY A 46 11.64 7.01 -12.48
N PRO A 47 10.74 6.47 -13.30
CA PRO A 47 9.52 7.17 -13.68
C PRO A 47 8.57 7.31 -12.49
N ALA A 48 7.60 8.24 -12.62
CA ALA A 48 6.48 8.34 -11.69
C ALA A 48 5.75 7.00 -11.56
N GLU A 49 5.56 6.53 -10.33
CA GLU A 49 4.92 5.25 -10.07
C GLU A 49 3.71 5.42 -9.15
N LEU A 50 2.55 4.90 -9.60
CA LEU A 50 1.28 5.11 -8.94
C LEU A 50 1.27 4.60 -7.50
N SER A 51 1.68 3.35 -7.29
CA SER A 51 1.58 2.70 -5.97
C SER A 51 2.51 3.35 -4.95
N THR A 52 3.74 3.69 -5.35
CA THR A 52 4.68 4.44 -4.51
C THR A 52 4.12 5.83 -4.17
N THR A 53 3.44 6.48 -5.12
CA THR A 53 2.83 7.80 -4.88
C THR A 53 1.64 7.68 -3.91
N VAL A 54 0.81 6.64 -4.03
CA VAL A 54 -0.27 6.35 -3.07
C VAL A 54 0.30 6.10 -1.67
N GLU A 55 1.31 5.24 -1.55
CA GLU A 55 1.94 4.90 -0.27
C GLU A 55 2.56 6.14 0.40
N ALA A 56 3.28 6.96 -0.38
CA ALA A 56 3.85 8.22 0.10
C ALA A 56 2.76 9.19 0.57
N TYR A 57 1.71 9.37 -0.22
CA TYR A 57 0.57 10.24 0.12
C TYR A 57 -0.08 9.82 1.44
N VAL A 58 -0.39 8.54 1.60
CA VAL A 58 -1.01 8.00 2.82
C VAL A 58 -0.09 8.20 4.03
N ALA A 59 1.20 7.89 3.90
CA ALA A 59 2.17 8.07 4.99
C ALA A 59 2.30 9.55 5.41
N LEU A 60 2.30 10.48 4.45
CA LEU A 60 2.32 11.92 4.72
C LEU A 60 1.05 12.37 5.43
N LYS A 61 -0.10 11.88 5.01
CA LYS A 61 -1.39 12.18 5.64
C LYS A 61 -1.46 11.65 7.08
N MET A 62 -0.94 10.44 7.31
CA MET A 62 -0.78 9.87 8.66
C MET A 62 0.16 10.71 9.55
N ALA A 63 1.13 11.39 8.94
CA ALA A 63 2.02 12.31 9.65
C ALA A 63 1.41 13.72 9.87
N GLY A 64 0.15 13.92 9.49
CA GLY A 64 -0.56 15.17 9.69
C GLY A 64 -0.23 16.25 8.64
N ILE A 65 0.36 15.87 7.52
CA ILE A 65 0.60 16.81 6.40
C ILE A 65 -0.75 17.18 5.77
N ALA A 66 -1.04 18.47 5.73
CA ALA A 66 -2.31 18.98 5.22
C ALA A 66 -2.45 18.71 3.70
N THR A 67 -3.65 18.31 3.28
CA THR A 67 -3.92 17.89 1.90
C THR A 67 -4.00 19.03 0.90
N ASP A 68 -4.13 20.26 1.39
CA ASP A 68 -4.13 21.48 0.59
C ASP A 68 -2.72 21.97 0.21
N ARG A 69 -1.67 21.37 0.76
CA ARG A 69 -0.29 21.66 0.38
C ARG A 69 -0.04 21.29 -1.08
N PRO A 70 0.72 22.11 -1.83
CA PRO A 70 1.02 21.84 -3.24
C PRO A 70 1.57 20.42 -3.49
N GLU A 71 2.41 19.92 -2.58
CA GLU A 71 3.01 18.59 -2.66
C GLU A 71 1.94 17.49 -2.63
N MET A 72 0.94 17.65 -1.78
CA MET A 72 -0.17 16.71 -1.65
C MET A 72 -1.18 16.83 -2.78
N ALA A 73 -1.51 18.07 -3.17
CA ALA A 73 -2.44 18.33 -4.27
C ALA A 73 -1.94 17.78 -5.60
N ASN A 74 -0.64 17.95 -5.91
CA ASN A 74 -0.03 17.42 -7.14
C ASN A 74 -0.01 15.89 -7.13
N ALA A 75 0.31 15.27 -5.99
CA ALA A 75 0.27 13.81 -5.83
C ALA A 75 -1.16 13.27 -6.03
N LEU A 76 -2.16 13.90 -5.42
CA LEU A 76 -3.57 13.54 -5.59
C LEU A 76 -4.00 13.64 -7.06
N ALA A 77 -3.68 14.74 -7.73
CA ALA A 77 -3.99 14.93 -9.15
C ALA A 77 -3.38 13.81 -10.02
N PHE A 78 -2.12 13.45 -9.75
CA PHE A 78 -1.48 12.32 -10.44
C PHE A 78 -2.20 11.00 -10.17
N ILE A 79 -2.51 10.67 -8.91
CA ILE A 79 -3.18 9.42 -8.53
C ILE A 79 -4.52 9.31 -9.27
N LEU A 80 -5.33 10.37 -9.25
CA LEU A 80 -6.62 10.39 -9.93
C LEU A 80 -6.49 10.28 -11.45
N SER A 81 -5.47 10.92 -12.06
CA SER A 81 -5.19 10.81 -13.49
C SER A 81 -4.84 9.40 -13.95
N LYS A 82 -4.37 8.55 -13.03
CA LYS A 82 -4.06 7.13 -13.27
C LYS A 82 -5.20 6.18 -12.94
N GLY A 83 -6.37 6.70 -12.58
CA GLY A 83 -7.57 5.93 -12.26
C GLY A 83 -7.68 5.58 -10.77
N GLY A 84 -7.09 6.40 -9.91
CA GLY A 84 -7.23 6.30 -8.47
C GLY A 84 -6.45 5.16 -7.82
N VAL A 85 -6.69 4.98 -6.54
CA VAL A 85 -6.12 3.89 -5.73
C VAL A 85 -6.52 2.50 -6.24
N GLU A 86 -7.63 2.41 -6.98
CA GLU A 86 -8.13 1.18 -7.62
C GLU A 86 -7.12 0.56 -8.60
N LYS A 87 -6.22 1.35 -9.15
CA LYS A 87 -5.18 0.87 -10.09
C LYS A 87 -3.82 0.63 -9.42
N ALA A 88 -3.74 0.84 -8.10
CA ALA A 88 -2.54 0.51 -7.34
C ALA A 88 -2.28 -1.01 -7.32
N ARG A 89 -1.02 -1.39 -7.08
CA ARG A 89 -0.60 -2.80 -6.98
C ARG A 89 -1.24 -3.49 -5.77
N VAL A 90 -1.28 -4.82 -5.83
CA VAL A 90 -1.92 -5.65 -4.80
C VAL A 90 -1.30 -5.42 -3.42
N PHE A 91 0.03 -5.29 -3.30
CA PHE A 91 0.70 -5.05 -2.02
C PHE A 91 0.26 -3.75 -1.36
N THR A 92 0.15 -2.66 -2.11
CA THR A 92 -0.40 -1.39 -1.61
C THR A 92 -1.83 -1.58 -1.09
N LYS A 93 -2.68 -2.29 -1.82
CA LYS A 93 -4.06 -2.58 -1.40
C LYS A 93 -4.12 -3.45 -0.15
N ILE A 94 -3.18 -4.40 0.04
CA ILE A 94 -3.09 -5.19 1.28
C ILE A 94 -2.82 -4.27 2.48
N TRP A 95 -1.85 -3.36 2.37
CA TRP A 95 -1.60 -2.37 3.42
C TRP A 95 -2.84 -1.53 3.72
N LEU A 96 -3.52 -1.05 2.67
CA LEU A 96 -4.75 -0.27 2.83
C LEU A 96 -5.87 -1.09 3.47
N ALA A 97 -6.00 -2.38 3.13
CA ALA A 97 -6.98 -3.27 3.75
C ALA A 97 -6.70 -3.49 5.25
N MET A 98 -5.43 -3.65 5.62
CA MET A 98 -5.02 -3.74 7.03
C MET A 98 -5.30 -2.44 7.81
N MET A 99 -5.39 -1.31 7.14
CA MET A 99 -5.73 -0.01 7.71
C MET A 99 -7.22 0.37 7.56
N GLY A 100 -8.06 -0.54 7.05
CA GLY A 100 -9.50 -0.32 6.87
C GLY A 100 -9.86 0.58 5.68
N GLU A 101 -8.90 0.85 4.80
CA GLU A 101 -9.05 1.76 3.67
C GLU A 101 -9.31 1.04 2.34
N TRP A 102 -9.23 -0.29 2.29
CA TRP A 102 -9.59 -1.14 1.16
C TRP A 102 -10.38 -2.36 1.64
N ASP A 103 -11.31 -2.86 0.81
CA ASP A 103 -12.08 -4.06 1.15
C ASP A 103 -11.25 -5.32 0.85
N TRP A 104 -11.16 -6.23 1.81
CA TRP A 104 -10.48 -7.52 1.65
C TRP A 104 -11.04 -8.38 0.50
N ARG A 105 -12.33 -8.19 0.15
CA ARG A 105 -12.95 -8.87 -1.01
C ARG A 105 -12.33 -8.48 -2.35
N GLY A 106 -11.72 -7.30 -2.44
CA GLY A 106 -11.01 -6.81 -3.61
C GLY A 106 -9.56 -7.28 -3.73
N LEU A 107 -9.17 -8.29 -2.97
CA LEU A 107 -7.82 -8.86 -2.96
C LEU A 107 -7.84 -10.33 -3.39
N PRO A 108 -6.78 -10.83 -4.06
CA PRO A 108 -6.65 -12.24 -4.39
C PRO A 108 -6.67 -13.10 -3.13
N ALA A 109 -7.37 -14.22 -3.16
CA ALA A 109 -7.31 -15.18 -2.08
C ALA A 109 -5.96 -15.91 -2.07
N LEU A 110 -5.34 -15.97 -0.90
CA LEU A 110 -4.14 -16.78 -0.66
C LEU A 110 -4.44 -17.70 0.52
N PRO A 111 -4.86 -18.96 0.25
CA PRO A 111 -5.24 -19.89 1.31
C PRO A 111 -4.02 -20.26 2.16
N PRO A 112 -4.13 -20.27 3.49
CA PRO A 112 -3.01 -20.60 4.37
C PRO A 112 -2.53 -22.06 4.21
N GLU A 113 -3.39 -22.92 3.69
CA GLU A 113 -3.09 -24.32 3.39
C GLU A 113 -1.93 -24.52 2.41
N ILE A 114 -1.59 -23.48 1.63
CA ILE A 114 -0.44 -23.54 0.70
C ILE A 114 0.87 -23.89 1.42
N VAL A 115 1.01 -23.53 2.70
CA VAL A 115 2.20 -23.85 3.49
C VAL A 115 2.31 -25.34 3.85
N LEU A 116 1.18 -26.08 3.80
CA LEU A 116 1.09 -27.50 4.13
C LEU A 116 1.25 -28.39 2.90
N LEU A 117 1.23 -27.82 1.69
CA LEU A 117 1.33 -28.59 0.46
C LEU A 117 2.73 -29.20 0.32
N PRO A 118 2.83 -30.52 0.05
CA PRO A 118 4.12 -31.19 -0.09
C PRO A 118 4.87 -30.72 -1.34
N SER A 119 6.18 -30.90 -1.37
CA SER A 119 7.04 -30.39 -2.45
C SER A 119 6.75 -31.00 -3.83
N TRP A 120 6.11 -32.14 -3.91
CA TRP A 120 5.69 -32.76 -5.16
C TRP A 120 4.40 -32.16 -5.74
N PHE A 121 3.67 -31.35 -4.97
CA PHE A 121 2.44 -30.72 -5.45
C PHE A 121 2.79 -29.55 -6.40
N PRO A 122 2.07 -29.38 -7.54
CA PRO A 122 2.43 -28.41 -8.58
C PRO A 122 2.52 -26.96 -8.09
N VAL A 123 1.77 -26.61 -7.06
CA VAL A 123 1.69 -25.23 -6.48
C VAL A 123 2.08 -25.32 -4.99
N SER A 124 3.24 -25.88 -4.69
CA SER A 124 3.74 -25.89 -3.32
C SER A 124 4.55 -24.63 -3.00
N LEU A 125 4.65 -24.28 -1.72
CA LEU A 125 5.50 -23.19 -1.25
C LEU A 125 6.97 -23.39 -1.69
N TYR A 126 7.41 -24.64 -1.81
CA TYR A 126 8.77 -25.00 -2.23
C TYR A 126 9.06 -24.74 -3.71
N SER A 127 8.04 -24.53 -4.55
CA SER A 127 8.18 -24.16 -5.96
C SER A 127 8.60 -22.71 -6.16
N PHE A 128 8.52 -21.89 -5.10
CA PHE A 128 8.91 -20.47 -5.16
C PHE A 128 10.35 -20.24 -4.68
N ALA A 129 10.96 -19.16 -5.13
CA ALA A 129 12.27 -18.74 -4.67
C ALA A 129 12.28 -18.51 -3.15
N CYS A 130 13.42 -18.73 -2.50
CA CYS A 130 13.51 -18.72 -1.03
C CYS A 130 13.02 -17.38 -0.41
N TRP A 131 13.30 -16.24 -1.03
CA TRP A 131 12.82 -14.93 -0.58
C TRP A 131 11.29 -14.79 -0.70
N ALA A 132 10.69 -15.37 -1.74
CA ALA A 132 9.25 -15.33 -1.95
C ALA A 132 8.49 -16.20 -0.95
N ARG A 133 9.09 -17.33 -0.51
CA ARG A 133 8.46 -18.24 0.47
C ARG A 133 8.11 -17.52 1.77
N GLN A 134 9.02 -16.71 2.28
CA GLN A 134 8.80 -15.96 3.54
C GLN A 134 7.65 -14.97 3.38
N THR A 135 7.62 -14.26 2.26
CA THR A 135 6.54 -13.30 1.95
C THR A 135 5.20 -14.01 1.79
N ILE A 136 5.16 -15.13 1.04
CA ILE A 136 3.93 -15.90 0.81
C ILE A 136 3.38 -16.45 2.12
N ALA A 137 4.23 -17.01 2.99
CA ALA A 137 3.80 -17.55 4.27
C ALA A 137 3.22 -16.46 5.18
N ALA A 138 3.88 -15.30 5.27
CA ALA A 138 3.38 -14.17 6.04
C ALA A 138 2.05 -13.64 5.49
N LEU A 139 1.95 -13.48 4.16
CA LEU A 139 0.73 -13.01 3.49
C LEU A 139 -0.43 -13.99 3.65
N ALA A 140 -0.17 -15.30 3.61
CA ALA A 140 -1.20 -16.31 3.82
C ALA A 140 -1.86 -16.14 5.20
N ILE A 141 -1.07 -15.88 6.24
CA ILE A 141 -1.59 -15.62 7.60
C ILE A 141 -2.38 -14.30 7.64
N VAL A 142 -1.84 -13.23 7.05
CA VAL A 142 -2.50 -11.91 7.02
C VAL A 142 -3.82 -11.98 6.27
N MET A 143 -3.87 -12.67 5.12
CA MET A 143 -5.06 -12.81 4.30
C MET A 143 -6.13 -13.72 4.92
N ASP A 144 -5.73 -14.70 5.73
CA ASP A 144 -6.66 -15.51 6.54
C ASP A 144 -7.26 -14.70 7.68
N ARG A 145 -6.41 -14.02 8.45
CA ARG A 145 -6.81 -13.27 9.65
C ARG A 145 -7.50 -11.95 9.34
N LYS A 146 -7.21 -11.33 8.20
CA LYS A 146 -7.76 -10.04 7.75
C LYS A 146 -7.74 -8.96 8.85
N PRO A 147 -6.58 -8.72 9.48
CA PRO A 147 -6.52 -7.76 10.57
C PRO A 147 -6.88 -6.36 10.05
N VAL A 148 -7.58 -5.59 10.88
CA VAL A 148 -7.92 -4.20 10.55
C VAL A 148 -7.60 -3.31 11.75
N VAL A 149 -6.71 -2.37 11.53
CA VAL A 149 -6.37 -1.28 12.45
C VAL A 149 -6.70 0.05 11.75
N PRO A 150 -7.89 0.61 11.96
CA PRO A 150 -8.35 1.77 11.20
C PRO A 150 -7.43 2.98 11.33
N LEU A 151 -7.29 3.73 10.24
CA LEU A 151 -6.61 5.03 10.29
C LEU A 151 -7.41 6.03 11.12
N PRO A 152 -6.74 7.01 11.77
CA PRO A 152 -7.42 8.15 12.37
C PRO A 152 -8.30 8.87 11.34
N ALA A 153 -9.38 9.48 11.76
CA ALA A 153 -10.36 10.15 10.88
C ALA A 153 -9.69 11.16 9.90
N GLY A 154 -8.69 11.90 10.37
CA GLY A 154 -7.94 12.86 9.54
C GLY A 154 -7.00 12.23 8.50
N ALA A 155 -6.74 10.92 8.58
CA ALA A 155 -5.84 10.20 7.65
C ALA A 155 -6.58 9.30 6.64
N ARG A 156 -7.93 9.29 6.64
CA ARG A 156 -8.73 8.55 5.66
C ARG A 156 -8.46 9.03 4.24
N ILE A 157 -8.61 8.12 3.29
CA ILE A 157 -8.18 8.34 1.90
C ILE A 157 -9.33 8.33 0.89
N ASP A 158 -10.52 8.76 1.30
CA ASP A 158 -11.71 8.73 0.42
C ASP A 158 -11.49 9.50 -0.89
N GLU A 159 -10.66 10.55 -0.86
CA GLU A 159 -10.29 11.35 -2.02
C GLU A 159 -9.41 10.64 -3.06
N LEU A 160 -8.78 9.52 -2.71
CA LEU A 160 -7.93 8.77 -3.64
C LEU A 160 -8.71 7.86 -4.59
N PHE A 161 -10.02 7.69 -4.36
CA PHE A 161 -10.89 6.89 -5.22
C PHE A 161 -11.37 7.71 -6.40
N ALA A 162 -11.14 7.22 -7.63
CA ALA A 162 -11.44 7.98 -8.85
C ALA A 162 -12.94 8.28 -9.02
N ASN A 163 -13.81 7.37 -8.60
CA ASN A 163 -15.28 7.49 -8.71
C ASN A 163 -15.97 7.49 -7.33
N GLY A 164 -15.22 7.81 -6.29
CA GLY A 164 -15.67 7.68 -4.90
C GLY A 164 -15.61 6.25 -4.37
N ARG A 165 -15.41 6.12 -3.07
CA ARG A 165 -15.24 4.81 -2.40
C ARG A 165 -16.42 3.86 -2.63
N GLU A 166 -17.64 4.37 -2.69
CA GLU A 166 -18.87 3.57 -2.87
C GLU A 166 -18.94 2.90 -4.24
N ASN A 167 -18.30 3.51 -5.25
CA ASN A 167 -18.26 3.03 -6.61
C ASN A 167 -16.90 2.42 -6.99
N ALA A 168 -16.07 2.11 -5.99
CA ALA A 168 -14.74 1.58 -6.23
C ALA A 168 -14.77 0.24 -6.95
N ASP A 169 -13.97 0.11 -8.01
CA ASP A 169 -13.75 -1.16 -8.71
C ASP A 169 -12.87 -2.06 -7.86
N LEU A 170 -13.50 -3.01 -7.15
CA LEU A 170 -12.83 -3.99 -6.31
C LEU A 170 -12.35 -5.22 -7.08
N GLN A 171 -12.50 -5.25 -8.40
CA GLN A 171 -12.08 -6.41 -9.19
C GLN A 171 -10.55 -6.55 -9.16
N VAL A 172 -10.11 -7.77 -8.90
CA VAL A 172 -8.69 -8.11 -9.04
C VAL A 172 -8.37 -8.09 -10.54
N PRO A 173 -7.39 -7.28 -10.99
CA PRO A 173 -7.03 -7.27 -12.40
C PRO A 173 -6.64 -8.66 -12.87
N ALA A 174 -7.21 -9.09 -14.01
CA ALA A 174 -6.80 -10.34 -14.63
C ALA A 174 -5.29 -10.31 -14.95
N PRO A 175 -4.56 -11.42 -14.80
CA PRO A 175 -3.15 -11.47 -15.16
C PRO A 175 -3.00 -11.10 -16.64
N ARG A 176 -2.08 -10.19 -16.92
CA ARG A 176 -1.71 -9.87 -18.31
C ARG A 176 -1.08 -11.13 -18.93
N ARG A 177 -1.69 -11.65 -19.98
CA ARG A 177 -1.15 -12.73 -20.78
C ARG A 177 0.05 -12.24 -21.61
#